data_61795aacd0ceafcabcd284db937a88d4
#
_entry.id   61795aacd0ceafcabcd284db937a88d4
#
_cell.length_a   1.000
_cell.length_b   1.000
_cell.length_c   1.000
_cell.angle_alpha   90.00
_cell.angle_beta   90.00
_cell.angle_gamma   90.00
#
_symmetry.space_group_name_H-M   'P 1'
#
loop_
_entity.id
_entity.type
_entity.pdbx_description
1 polymer ?
#
loop_
_entity_poly.entity_id
_entity_poly.type
_entity_poly.pdbx_seq_one_letter_code
_entity_poly.pdbx_strand_id
1 'polypeptide(L)'
;MSKKHLAGILVATTALAVTCVIRVIAAEGTAAAALTGVVSSQADGPMEGVLVGAKRTGSTISTWVVSNAQGQYSFPRDRMEPGHYAISIRAVGYELPATSVDLKGDAAQLDLPLTKIARPMKIATQMSNAELIMSAPGPAGQRNALGGCVNCHTLQRVFFSHFEPLEMSEVAARMPRHTNNSSPMHPWYRPQEGPRPAPMTEPTNFGKYLSTINLSASDTFQFPLKVLPRPTGKATQVIYTVYDLPRPDASPHDVAFDADGNAWYSDFNSQYFGKLDVKTGKVVEYSVPLRRTGQIAQGGLQIELDKQGRVYYGNMSQLQIARLDPKTGKMETFQLPTPEATWGDAHLTMIDPTRMDVDGKLWFNVAFDTGESGGTWRADLAKSEWTPIKYPQGSPSARAYDVLADSHNNAWGMQMTNDKIWKTDAKTLQTTWYDFPTKGAGCRRGHMDSQDRIWCGVFNGNRLAMFDTKTLKFTEWTMPTEWTRPYDAQYDERAYAWTAGMDNDRAVRLNVASGEFTEYLLPHQTNVRHVEVQKSGPVSSLWLGDQHGNTLIRIEPLAP
;
A
#
# COMPACT_ATOMS: atom_id res chain seq x y z
N MET A 1 93.08 -42.32 -6.38
CA MET A 1 93.54 -41.06 -5.80
C MET A 1 92.31 -40.15 -5.64
N SER A 2 91.79 -40.13 -4.54
CA SER A 2 91.43 -39.25 -3.49
C SER A 2 91.19 -37.78 -3.88
N LYS A 3 90.04 -37.27 -3.60
CA LYS A 3 89.79 -36.02 -2.82
C LYS A 3 88.36 -35.92 -2.36
N LYS A 4 88.22 -35.99 -1.06
CA LYS A 4 86.96 -35.67 -0.31
C LYS A 4 86.78 -34.17 -0.28
N HIS A 5 85.56 -33.69 -0.50
CA HIS A 5 85.17 -32.36 -0.08
C HIS A 5 83.91 -32.43 0.83
N LEU A 6 84.17 -31.99 2.02
CA LEU A 6 83.14 -31.74 3.06
C LEU A 6 82.27 -30.56 2.64
N ALA A 7 80.99 -30.74 2.58
CA ALA A 7 80.07 -29.65 2.43
C ALA A 7 79.28 -29.47 3.74
N GLY A 8 79.47 -28.33 4.39
CA GLY A 8 78.72 -27.94 5.60
C GLY A 8 77.32 -27.57 5.29
N ILE A 9 76.39 -28.11 6.07
CA ILE A 9 74.96 -27.77 6.02
C ILE A 9 74.77 -26.55 6.90
N LEU A 10 74.36 -25.42 6.25
CA LEU A 10 73.90 -24.21 6.92
C LEU A 10 72.37 -24.32 7.10
N VAL A 11 71.90 -24.49 8.33
CA VAL A 11 70.50 -24.48 8.67
C VAL A 11 70.10 -23.02 8.84
N ALA A 12 69.35 -22.47 7.87
CA ALA A 12 68.73 -21.18 7.98
C ALA A 12 67.31 -21.35 8.54
N THR A 13 67.11 -20.97 9.79
CA THR A 13 65.81 -20.86 10.44
C THR A 13 65.13 -19.59 9.97
N THR A 14 64.20 -19.71 9.03
CA THR A 14 63.27 -18.64 8.64
C THR A 14 62.14 -18.60 9.64
N ALA A 15 62.13 -17.58 10.50
CA ALA A 15 60.98 -17.24 11.36
C ALA A 15 59.87 -16.63 10.48
N LEU A 16 58.79 -17.37 10.30
CA LEU A 16 57.58 -16.89 9.63
C LEU A 16 56.84 -16.00 10.63
N ALA A 17 56.97 -14.68 10.49
CA ALA A 17 56.13 -13.73 11.20
C ALA A 17 54.73 -13.71 10.54
N VAL A 18 53.77 -14.40 11.14
CA VAL A 18 52.34 -14.30 10.77
C VAL A 18 51.83 -12.96 11.30
N THR A 19 51.84 -11.94 10.44
CA THR A 19 51.13 -10.67 10.69
C THR A 19 49.65 -10.94 10.53
N CYS A 20 48.93 -11.11 11.65
CA CYS A 20 47.48 -11.08 11.70
C CYS A 20 47.04 -9.66 11.34
N VAL A 21 46.67 -9.43 10.08
CA VAL A 21 45.96 -8.21 9.67
C VAL A 21 44.56 -8.35 10.19
N ILE A 22 44.30 -7.80 11.39
CA ILE A 22 42.96 -7.53 11.85
C ILE A 22 42.39 -6.48 10.90
N ARG A 23 41.62 -6.91 9.91
CA ARG A 23 40.73 -6.01 9.20
C ARG A 23 39.71 -5.51 10.23
N VAL A 24 39.92 -4.35 10.78
CA VAL A 24 38.90 -3.55 11.39
C VAL A 24 37.94 -3.24 10.23
N ILE A 25 36.86 -4.01 10.12
CA ILE A 25 35.69 -3.61 9.36
C ILE A 25 35.20 -2.36 10.10
N ALA A 26 35.52 -1.20 9.55
CA ALA A 26 34.92 0.03 10.00
C ALA A 26 33.40 -0.20 9.88
N ALA A 27 32.72 -0.26 11.01
CA ALA A 27 31.28 -0.18 11.05
C ALA A 27 30.94 1.11 10.31
N GLU A 28 30.23 0.99 9.18
CA GLU A 28 29.61 2.13 8.53
C GLU A 28 28.91 2.91 9.61
N GLY A 29 29.23 4.20 9.72
CA GLY A 29 28.89 5.03 10.83
C GLY A 29 27.38 4.99 11.09
N THR A 30 26.98 4.31 12.15
CA THR A 30 25.65 4.45 12.72
C THR A 30 25.49 5.93 13.07
N ALA A 31 24.59 6.63 12.40
CA ALA A 31 24.27 8.02 12.72
C ALA A 31 24.08 8.12 14.24
N ALA A 32 24.71 9.13 14.87
CA ALA A 32 24.64 9.28 16.32
C ALA A 32 23.16 9.25 16.76
N ALA A 33 22.82 8.45 17.76
CA ALA A 33 21.46 8.34 18.25
C ALA A 33 21.03 9.61 18.98
N ALA A 34 19.76 10.00 18.78
CA ALA A 34 19.12 11.06 19.57
C ALA A 34 18.38 10.49 20.79
N LEU A 35 17.73 9.34 20.61
CA LEU A 35 16.99 8.64 21.65
C LEU A 35 17.21 7.14 21.51
N THR A 36 17.53 6.47 22.62
CA THR A 36 17.69 5.02 22.71
C THR A 36 16.93 4.49 23.92
N GLY A 37 16.73 3.17 23.97
CA GLY A 37 16.16 2.51 25.14
C GLY A 37 15.88 1.04 24.86
N VAL A 38 15.28 0.37 25.84
CA VAL A 38 14.88 -1.02 25.78
C VAL A 38 13.36 -1.13 25.94
N VAL A 39 12.73 -1.86 25.03
CA VAL A 39 11.33 -2.27 25.17
C VAL A 39 11.31 -3.61 25.87
N SER A 40 10.54 -3.72 26.94
CA SER A 40 10.40 -4.96 27.70
C SER A 40 9.00 -5.12 28.27
N SER A 41 8.65 -6.34 28.67
CA SER A 41 7.47 -6.61 29.50
C SER A 41 7.82 -7.57 30.62
N GLN A 42 7.05 -7.54 31.72
CA GLN A 42 7.24 -8.51 32.80
C GLN A 42 7.04 -9.95 32.32
N ALA A 43 6.15 -10.16 31.33
CA ALA A 43 5.83 -11.50 30.83
C ALA A 43 6.88 -12.08 29.89
N ASP A 44 7.48 -11.24 29.03
CA ASP A 44 8.32 -11.72 27.90
C ASP A 44 9.79 -11.26 28.02
N GLY A 45 10.15 -10.44 29.02
CA GLY A 45 11.48 -9.82 29.09
C GLY A 45 11.70 -8.78 27.99
N PRO A 46 12.92 -8.66 27.41
CA PRO A 46 13.18 -7.82 26.26
C PRO A 46 12.35 -8.25 25.05
N MET A 47 11.78 -7.29 24.33
CA MET A 47 10.79 -7.55 23.27
C MET A 47 11.32 -7.14 21.91
N GLU A 48 11.54 -8.11 21.01
CA GLU A 48 11.83 -7.87 19.60
C GLU A 48 10.56 -7.48 18.82
N GLY A 49 10.72 -6.62 17.79
CA GLY A 49 9.68 -6.32 16.82
C GLY A 49 8.58 -5.40 17.32
N VAL A 50 8.82 -4.65 18.37
CA VAL A 50 7.92 -3.58 18.82
C VAL A 50 8.25 -2.32 18.03
N LEU A 51 7.26 -1.75 17.35
CA LEU A 51 7.42 -0.44 16.74
C LEU A 51 7.32 0.63 17.83
N VAL A 52 8.29 1.53 17.85
CA VAL A 52 8.34 2.69 18.75
C VAL A 52 8.23 3.95 17.91
N GLY A 53 7.21 4.76 18.16
CA GLY A 53 6.95 6.01 17.46
C GLY A 53 7.24 7.21 18.33
N ALA A 54 7.82 8.24 17.73
CA ALA A 54 8.09 9.54 18.38
C ALA A 54 7.53 10.68 17.54
N LYS A 55 6.61 11.46 18.11
CA LYS A 55 6.00 12.61 17.46
C LYS A 55 6.24 13.88 18.27
N ARG A 56 6.93 14.86 17.67
CA ARG A 56 7.17 16.15 18.31
C ARG A 56 5.89 16.96 18.43
N THR A 57 5.70 17.63 19.55
CA THR A 57 4.55 18.51 19.76
C THR A 57 4.47 19.57 18.65
N GLY A 58 3.29 19.68 18.03
CA GLY A 58 3.02 20.60 16.93
C GLY A 58 3.54 20.14 15.56
N SER A 59 4.16 18.95 15.46
CA SER A 59 4.59 18.38 14.17
C SER A 59 3.50 17.55 13.50
N THR A 60 3.46 17.59 12.17
CA THR A 60 2.69 16.65 11.34
C THR A 60 3.50 15.39 10.98
N ILE A 61 4.76 15.33 11.40
CA ILE A 61 5.67 14.22 11.12
C ILE A 61 5.90 13.41 12.40
N SER A 62 5.81 12.09 12.30
CA SER A 62 6.30 11.15 13.32
C SER A 62 7.33 10.19 12.73
N THR A 63 8.37 9.91 13.50
CA THR A 63 9.39 8.89 13.15
C THR A 63 9.14 7.63 13.95
N TRP A 64 9.30 6.47 13.32
CA TRP A 64 9.12 5.17 13.94
C TRP A 64 10.33 4.28 13.68
N VAL A 65 10.74 3.55 14.70
CA VAL A 65 11.81 2.55 14.66
C VAL A 65 11.31 1.23 15.26
N VAL A 66 12.07 0.15 15.08
CA VAL A 66 11.65 -1.17 15.57
C VAL A 66 12.70 -1.72 16.52
N SER A 67 12.28 -2.32 17.63
CA SER A 67 13.18 -2.94 18.60
C SER A 67 13.80 -4.22 18.04
N ASN A 68 15.08 -4.43 18.31
CA ASN A 68 15.87 -5.60 17.90
C ASN A 68 15.66 -6.81 18.85
N ALA A 69 16.37 -7.90 18.59
CA ALA A 69 16.28 -9.15 19.39
C ALA A 69 16.60 -8.96 20.89
N GLN A 70 17.30 -7.91 21.28
CA GLN A 70 17.59 -7.52 22.67
C GLN A 70 16.59 -6.51 23.21
N GLY A 71 15.50 -6.23 22.49
CA GLY A 71 14.51 -5.21 22.82
C GLY A 71 15.01 -3.77 22.65
N GLN A 72 16.22 -3.56 22.13
CA GLN A 72 16.80 -2.24 21.98
C GLN A 72 16.22 -1.51 20.78
N TYR A 73 15.94 -0.21 20.93
CA TYR A 73 15.53 0.68 19.86
C TYR A 73 16.41 1.92 19.81
N SER A 74 16.52 2.54 18.62
CA SER A 74 17.37 3.72 18.42
C SER A 74 16.79 4.63 17.36
N PHE A 75 16.55 5.89 17.72
CA PHE A 75 16.19 6.95 16.77
C PHE A 75 17.44 7.69 16.32
N PRO A 76 17.71 7.76 15.00
CA PRO A 76 18.87 8.50 14.47
C PRO A 76 18.70 10.00 14.72
N ARG A 77 19.81 10.68 14.97
CA ARG A 77 19.83 12.12 15.31
C ARG A 77 19.35 13.02 14.17
N ASP A 78 19.62 12.63 12.93
CA ASP A 78 19.18 13.36 11.74
C ASP A 78 17.66 13.32 11.50
N ARG A 79 16.94 12.50 12.28
CA ARG A 79 15.47 12.38 12.24
C ARG A 79 14.78 13.00 13.44
N MET A 80 15.54 13.54 14.40
CA MET A 80 15.00 14.00 15.68
C MET A 80 15.55 15.38 16.02
N GLU A 81 14.74 16.41 15.84
CA GLU A 81 15.07 17.77 16.28
C GLU A 81 14.87 17.90 17.81
N PRO A 82 15.52 18.88 18.48
CA PRO A 82 15.20 19.20 19.87
C PRO A 82 13.71 19.53 20.05
N GLY A 83 13.11 19.10 21.17
CA GLY A 83 11.70 19.34 21.47
C GLY A 83 11.08 18.30 22.38
N HIS A 84 9.81 18.49 22.69
CA HIS A 84 8.99 17.57 23.47
C HIS A 84 8.32 16.54 22.55
N TYR A 85 8.51 15.25 22.83
CA TYR A 85 8.01 14.14 22.02
C TYR A 85 7.04 13.28 22.80
N ALA A 86 5.87 13.04 22.24
CA ALA A 86 5.00 11.94 22.66
C ALA A 86 5.52 10.62 22.08
N ILE A 87 5.59 9.60 22.94
CA ILE A 87 6.03 8.24 22.56
C ILE A 87 4.83 7.33 22.46
N SER A 88 4.76 6.54 21.39
CA SER A 88 3.74 5.51 21.15
C SER A 88 4.39 4.19 20.76
N ILE A 89 3.61 3.11 20.87
CA ILE A 89 4.08 1.78 20.44
C ILE A 89 3.05 1.11 19.54
N ARG A 90 3.51 0.17 18.71
CA ARG A 90 2.67 -0.83 18.08
C ARG A 90 3.21 -2.23 18.40
N ALA A 91 2.45 -2.96 19.21
CA ALA A 91 2.64 -4.38 19.50
C ALA A 91 1.28 -4.93 19.91
N VAL A 92 0.64 -5.74 19.07
CA VAL A 92 -0.69 -6.30 19.36
C VAL A 92 -0.65 -7.13 20.65
N GLY A 93 -1.57 -6.84 21.57
CA GLY A 93 -1.64 -7.47 22.89
C GLY A 93 -0.82 -6.78 23.98
N TYR A 94 -0.22 -5.63 23.70
CA TYR A 94 0.54 -4.83 24.67
C TYR A 94 0.12 -3.37 24.64
N GLU A 95 0.36 -2.68 25.74
CA GLU A 95 0.12 -1.25 25.89
C GLU A 95 1.25 -0.56 26.65
N LEU A 96 1.44 0.71 26.32
CA LEU A 96 2.34 1.63 27.01
C LEU A 96 1.49 2.72 27.66
N PRO A 97 1.67 3.04 28.95
CA PRO A 97 1.09 4.24 29.55
C PRO A 97 1.53 5.50 28.81
N ALA A 98 0.76 6.58 28.92
CA ALA A 98 1.11 7.86 28.31
C ALA A 98 2.55 8.25 28.66
N THR A 99 3.41 8.32 27.66
CA THR A 99 4.87 8.48 27.82
C THR A 99 5.35 9.61 26.91
N SER A 100 6.26 10.42 27.41
CA SER A 100 6.89 11.49 26.65
C SER A 100 8.36 11.67 27.04
N VAL A 101 9.13 12.38 26.19
CA VAL A 101 10.55 12.71 26.44
C VAL A 101 10.89 14.07 25.88
N ASP A 102 11.74 14.80 26.59
CA ASP A 102 12.32 16.07 26.11
C ASP A 102 13.72 15.84 25.55
N LEU A 103 13.92 16.11 24.27
CA LEU A 103 15.21 16.06 23.61
C LEU A 103 15.83 17.46 23.60
N LYS A 104 17.02 17.61 24.22
CA LYS A 104 17.75 18.89 24.36
C LYS A 104 18.98 19.00 23.45
N GLY A 105 19.14 18.07 22.50
CA GLY A 105 20.29 18.01 21.59
C GLY A 105 21.33 16.94 21.96
N ASP A 106 21.41 16.51 23.22
CA ASP A 106 22.21 15.35 23.64
C ASP A 106 21.46 14.02 23.40
N ALA A 107 22.18 12.91 23.47
CA ALA A 107 21.57 11.57 23.42
C ALA A 107 20.74 11.34 24.68
N ALA A 108 19.48 10.97 24.52
CA ALA A 108 18.57 10.61 25.60
C ALA A 108 18.39 9.08 25.67
N GLN A 109 18.07 8.59 26.87
CA GLN A 109 17.70 7.19 27.08
C GLN A 109 16.32 7.12 27.73
N LEU A 110 15.45 6.23 27.22
CA LEU A 110 14.11 5.98 27.75
C LEU A 110 13.75 4.52 27.57
N ASP A 111 13.64 3.76 28.66
CA ASP A 111 13.17 2.39 28.62
C ASP A 111 11.64 2.34 28.65
N LEU A 112 11.06 1.41 27.90
CA LEU A 112 9.61 1.29 27.70
C LEU A 112 9.11 -0.04 28.28
N PRO A 113 8.68 -0.06 29.57
CA PRO A 113 8.04 -1.23 30.16
C PRO A 113 6.59 -1.34 29.68
N LEU A 114 6.31 -2.38 28.88
CA LEU A 114 4.96 -2.65 28.36
C LEU A 114 4.15 -3.52 29.29
N THR A 115 2.85 -3.28 29.33
CA THR A 115 1.87 -4.11 30.04
C THR A 115 1.15 -5.01 29.04
N LYS A 116 1.14 -6.33 29.32
CA LYS A 116 0.37 -7.30 28.52
C LYS A 116 -1.13 -7.12 28.74
N ILE A 117 -1.88 -7.02 27.66
CA ILE A 117 -3.33 -6.86 27.69
C ILE A 117 -3.97 -8.22 27.93
N ALA A 118 -4.75 -8.34 29.01
CA ALA A 118 -5.46 -9.58 29.35
C ALA A 118 -6.83 -9.69 28.65
N ARG A 119 -7.46 -8.56 28.30
CA ARG A 119 -8.83 -8.54 27.76
C ARG A 119 -8.85 -8.71 26.24
N PRO A 120 -9.46 -9.81 25.70
CA PRO A 120 -9.51 -10.07 24.25
C PRO A 120 -10.10 -8.90 23.46
N MET A 121 -11.12 -8.25 23.97
CA MET A 121 -11.76 -7.10 23.36
C MET A 121 -10.77 -5.95 23.09
N LYS A 122 -9.88 -5.68 24.06
CA LYS A 122 -8.85 -4.65 23.90
C LYS A 122 -7.76 -5.07 22.91
N ILE A 123 -7.42 -6.36 22.85
CA ILE A 123 -6.49 -6.89 21.85
C ILE A 123 -7.07 -6.69 20.44
N ALA A 124 -8.34 -7.01 20.23
CA ALA A 124 -9.00 -6.92 18.93
C ALA A 124 -9.06 -5.48 18.39
N THR A 125 -9.00 -4.44 19.22
CA THR A 125 -8.90 -3.05 18.73
C THR A 125 -7.57 -2.74 18.07
N GLN A 126 -6.52 -3.51 18.35
CA GLN A 126 -5.17 -3.34 17.80
C GLN A 126 -4.91 -4.22 16.56
N MET A 127 -5.77 -5.22 16.31
CA MET A 127 -5.59 -6.22 15.28
C MET A 127 -5.86 -5.65 13.88
N SER A 128 -5.10 -6.13 12.90
CA SER A 128 -5.36 -5.90 11.48
C SER A 128 -6.63 -6.60 11.00
N ASN A 129 -7.14 -6.21 9.83
CA ASN A 129 -8.27 -6.91 9.21
C ASN A 129 -7.96 -8.39 8.95
N ALA A 130 -6.75 -8.73 8.50
CA ALA A 130 -6.32 -10.11 8.30
C ALA A 130 -6.38 -10.94 9.58
N GLU A 131 -5.91 -10.41 10.70
CA GLU A 131 -5.97 -11.09 12.01
C GLU A 131 -7.41 -11.32 12.46
N LEU A 132 -8.31 -10.37 12.24
CA LEU A 132 -9.74 -10.54 12.52
C LEU A 132 -10.37 -11.60 11.60
N ILE A 133 -10.05 -11.59 10.29
CA ILE A 133 -10.52 -12.61 9.34
C ILE A 133 -10.03 -14.00 9.74
N MET A 134 -8.75 -14.13 10.11
CA MET A 134 -8.18 -15.41 10.57
C MET A 134 -8.80 -15.90 11.90
N SER A 135 -9.20 -14.97 12.75
CA SER A 135 -9.84 -15.29 14.05
C SER A 135 -11.29 -15.73 13.88
N ALA A 136 -11.99 -15.19 12.88
CA ALA A 136 -13.39 -15.49 12.64
C ALA A 136 -13.63 -16.99 12.40
N PRO A 137 -14.63 -17.60 13.07
CA PRO A 137 -15.03 -18.99 12.84
C PRO A 137 -15.64 -19.18 11.44
N GLY A 138 -15.81 -20.42 11.03
CA GLY A 138 -16.50 -20.78 9.79
C GLY A 138 -15.57 -21.12 8.63
N PRO A 139 -16.15 -21.56 7.49
CA PRO A 139 -15.40 -21.96 6.31
C PRO A 139 -14.75 -20.78 5.59
N ALA A 140 -13.73 -21.08 4.78
CA ALA A 140 -12.94 -20.06 4.06
C ALA A 140 -13.81 -19.10 3.23
N GLY A 141 -14.88 -19.56 2.60
CA GLY A 141 -15.78 -18.72 1.81
C GLY A 141 -16.49 -17.63 2.64
N GLN A 142 -16.95 -17.97 3.85
CA GLN A 142 -17.57 -16.99 4.75
C GLN A 142 -16.54 -15.96 5.24
N ARG A 143 -15.35 -16.41 5.64
CA ARG A 143 -14.25 -15.50 6.04
C ARG A 143 -13.81 -14.61 4.87
N ASN A 144 -13.77 -15.14 3.66
CA ASN A 144 -13.41 -14.38 2.47
C ASN A 144 -14.41 -13.24 2.17
N ALA A 145 -15.70 -13.46 2.45
CA ALA A 145 -16.73 -12.43 2.28
C ALA A 145 -16.53 -11.19 3.17
N LEU A 146 -15.84 -11.34 4.32
CA LEU A 146 -15.50 -10.21 5.20
C LEU A 146 -14.60 -9.18 4.51
N GLY A 147 -13.77 -9.61 3.54
CA GLY A 147 -12.94 -8.71 2.76
C GLY A 147 -13.72 -7.65 1.96
N GLY A 148 -15.00 -7.90 1.67
CA GLY A 148 -15.88 -6.89 1.06
C GLY A 148 -16.14 -5.68 1.98
N CYS A 149 -16.15 -5.88 3.30
CA CYS A 149 -16.35 -4.81 4.28
C CYS A 149 -15.13 -3.87 4.37
N VAL A 150 -13.92 -4.41 4.14
CA VAL A 150 -12.65 -3.68 4.27
C VAL A 150 -12.50 -2.58 3.21
N ASN A 151 -13.28 -2.61 2.16
CA ASN A 151 -13.23 -1.57 1.13
C ASN A 151 -13.56 -0.16 1.66
N CYS A 152 -14.40 -0.04 2.68
CA CYS A 152 -14.89 1.25 3.18
C CYS A 152 -14.53 1.51 4.65
N HIS A 153 -14.26 0.47 5.45
CA HIS A 153 -13.97 0.59 6.87
C HIS A 153 -13.26 -0.66 7.40
N THR A 154 -12.65 -0.56 8.58
CA THR A 154 -12.03 -1.71 9.25
C THR A 154 -13.08 -2.68 9.78
N LEU A 155 -12.71 -3.94 9.97
CA LEU A 155 -13.60 -5.00 10.47
C LEU A 155 -14.01 -4.81 11.92
N GLN A 156 -13.31 -3.97 12.69
CA GLN A 156 -13.74 -3.60 14.05
C GLN A 156 -15.19 -3.11 14.08
N ARG A 157 -15.66 -2.40 13.03
CA ARG A 157 -17.08 -2.00 12.93
C ARG A 157 -18.05 -3.17 12.93
N VAL A 158 -17.68 -4.28 12.32
CA VAL A 158 -18.50 -5.50 12.30
C VAL A 158 -18.36 -6.24 13.64
N PHE A 159 -17.14 -6.51 14.06
CA PHE A 159 -16.83 -7.33 15.24
C PHE A 159 -17.35 -6.71 16.55
N PHE A 160 -17.30 -5.39 16.67
CA PHE A 160 -17.77 -4.68 17.87
C PHE A 160 -19.24 -4.23 17.78
N SER A 161 -19.97 -4.62 16.74
CA SER A 161 -21.41 -4.35 16.64
C SER A 161 -22.22 -5.30 17.52
N HIS A 162 -23.45 -4.88 17.86
CA HIS A 162 -24.42 -5.66 18.66
C HIS A 162 -25.65 -6.03 17.84
N PHE A 163 -25.57 -6.00 16.51
CA PHE A 163 -26.71 -6.26 15.64
C PHE A 163 -27.07 -7.75 15.64
N GLU A 164 -28.34 -8.03 15.93
CA GLU A 164 -28.93 -9.36 15.80
C GLU A 164 -28.99 -9.82 14.31
N PRO A 165 -29.21 -11.12 14.02
CA PRO A 165 -29.12 -11.65 12.66
C PRO A 165 -29.96 -10.90 11.61
N LEU A 166 -31.19 -10.48 11.94
CA LEU A 166 -32.06 -9.75 11.02
C LEU A 166 -31.52 -8.33 10.76
N GLU A 167 -31.20 -7.60 11.82
CA GLU A 167 -30.62 -6.26 11.74
C GLU A 167 -29.30 -6.27 10.97
N MET A 168 -28.43 -7.25 11.25
CA MET A 168 -27.16 -7.41 10.54
C MET A 168 -27.37 -7.72 9.04
N SER A 169 -28.43 -8.45 8.70
CA SER A 169 -28.80 -8.69 7.30
C SER A 169 -29.21 -7.39 6.59
N GLU A 170 -29.96 -6.53 7.25
CA GLU A 170 -30.34 -5.21 6.73
C GLU A 170 -29.14 -4.28 6.60
N VAL A 171 -28.22 -4.31 7.59
CA VAL A 171 -26.92 -3.60 7.49
C VAL A 171 -26.15 -4.08 6.28
N ALA A 172 -25.97 -5.38 6.12
CA ALA A 172 -25.23 -5.98 5.00
C ALA A 172 -25.88 -5.65 3.64
N ALA A 173 -27.21 -5.63 3.56
CA ALA A 173 -27.96 -5.32 2.33
C ALA A 173 -27.83 -3.86 1.90
N ARG A 174 -27.63 -2.92 2.84
CA ARG A 174 -27.45 -1.50 2.49
C ARG A 174 -26.00 -1.15 2.10
N MET A 175 -24.99 -1.93 2.49
CA MET A 175 -23.57 -1.63 2.17
C MET A 175 -23.30 -1.55 0.67
N PRO A 176 -23.80 -2.45 -0.20
CA PRO A 176 -23.59 -2.37 -1.65
C PRO A 176 -24.19 -1.11 -2.31
N ARG A 177 -25.03 -0.37 -1.58
CA ARG A 177 -25.59 0.91 -2.06
C ARG A 177 -24.59 2.06 -2.00
N HIS A 178 -23.47 1.87 -1.32
CA HIS A 178 -22.36 2.82 -1.27
C HIS A 178 -21.40 2.59 -2.43
N THR A 179 -20.78 3.66 -2.90
CA THR A 179 -19.67 3.58 -3.87
C THR A 179 -18.40 3.07 -3.18
N ASN A 180 -17.46 2.58 -3.96
CA ASN A 180 -16.20 2.02 -3.42
C ASN A 180 -15.32 3.05 -2.71
N ASN A 181 -15.49 4.33 -3.01
CA ASN A 181 -14.79 5.43 -2.37
C ASN A 181 -15.54 6.01 -1.15
N SER A 182 -16.56 5.32 -0.66
CA SER A 182 -17.19 5.70 0.59
C SER A 182 -16.32 5.35 1.78
N SER A 183 -16.40 6.19 2.80
CA SER A 183 -15.88 5.92 4.14
C SER A 183 -16.97 6.25 5.17
N PRO A 184 -16.78 5.91 6.45
CA PRO A 184 -17.69 6.34 7.50
C PRO A 184 -17.83 7.87 7.65
N MET A 185 -16.78 8.61 7.25
CA MET A 185 -16.76 10.08 7.26
C MET A 185 -17.47 10.67 6.04
N HIS A 186 -17.35 9.99 4.88
CA HIS A 186 -17.95 10.38 3.61
C HIS A 186 -18.70 9.20 2.98
N PRO A 187 -19.96 8.94 3.39
CA PRO A 187 -20.77 7.86 2.84
C PRO A 187 -21.40 8.29 1.51
N TRP A 188 -20.72 8.01 0.40
CA TRP A 188 -21.24 8.26 -0.94
C TRP A 188 -22.17 7.15 -1.38
N TYR A 189 -23.38 7.50 -1.84
CA TYR A 189 -24.34 6.53 -2.35
C TYR A 189 -24.22 6.39 -3.87
N ARG A 190 -24.42 5.16 -4.35
CA ARG A 190 -24.56 4.90 -5.78
C ARG A 190 -25.84 5.57 -6.28
N PRO A 191 -25.85 6.19 -7.47
CA PRO A 191 -27.07 6.57 -8.13
C PRO A 191 -27.93 5.32 -8.30
N GLN A 192 -29.06 5.24 -7.63
CA GLN A 192 -29.94 4.08 -7.70
C GLN A 192 -31.20 4.40 -8.46
N GLU A 193 -31.45 3.57 -9.45
CA GLU A 193 -32.76 3.45 -10.06
C GLU A 193 -33.59 2.44 -9.23
N GLY A 194 -34.72 2.88 -8.73
CA GLY A 194 -35.69 2.02 -8.08
C GLY A 194 -35.96 2.27 -6.58
N PRO A 195 -37.05 1.71 -6.05
CA PRO A 195 -37.46 1.88 -4.66
C PRO A 195 -36.45 1.22 -3.70
N ARG A 196 -36.43 1.72 -2.46
CA ARG A 196 -35.68 1.04 -1.39
C ARG A 196 -36.21 -0.39 -1.24
N PRO A 197 -35.32 -1.38 -1.04
CA PRO A 197 -35.77 -2.73 -0.71
C PRO A 197 -36.75 -2.70 0.47
N ALA A 198 -37.79 -3.55 0.41
CA ALA A 198 -38.68 -3.72 1.55
C ALA A 198 -37.87 -4.22 2.77
N PRO A 199 -38.28 -3.89 4.00
CA PRO A 199 -37.67 -4.45 5.20
C PRO A 199 -37.64 -5.98 5.14
N MET A 200 -36.53 -6.57 5.60
CA MET A 200 -36.40 -8.01 5.65
C MET A 200 -37.27 -8.59 6.77
N THR A 201 -37.89 -9.74 6.51
CA THR A 201 -38.66 -10.48 7.51
C THR A 201 -37.89 -11.66 8.08
N GLU A 202 -36.85 -12.12 7.37
CA GLU A 202 -36.01 -13.24 7.76
C GLU A 202 -34.51 -12.91 7.54
N PRO A 203 -33.64 -13.35 8.44
CA PRO A 203 -32.22 -13.09 8.30
C PRO A 203 -31.56 -13.92 7.19
N THR A 204 -30.70 -13.26 6.42
CA THR A 204 -29.86 -13.94 5.41
C THR A 204 -28.80 -14.85 6.07
N ASN A 205 -28.25 -15.82 5.32
CA ASN A 205 -27.16 -16.65 5.80
C ASN A 205 -25.91 -15.82 6.16
N PHE A 206 -25.66 -14.74 5.42
CA PHE A 206 -24.55 -13.84 5.71
C PHE A 206 -24.79 -13.01 6.98
N GLY A 207 -26.01 -12.47 7.19
CA GLY A 207 -26.35 -11.77 8.43
C GLY A 207 -26.28 -12.68 9.66
N LYS A 208 -26.76 -13.93 9.54
CA LYS A 208 -26.59 -14.96 10.58
C LYS A 208 -25.13 -15.20 10.91
N TYR A 209 -24.27 -15.33 9.88
CA TYR A 209 -22.83 -15.51 10.08
C TYR A 209 -22.20 -14.29 10.78
N LEU A 210 -22.48 -13.08 10.31
CA LEU A 210 -21.93 -11.86 10.91
C LEU A 210 -22.30 -11.72 12.41
N SER A 211 -23.50 -12.16 12.82
CA SER A 211 -23.94 -12.16 14.21
C SER A 211 -23.28 -13.26 15.06
N THR A 212 -22.59 -14.22 14.45
CA THR A 212 -21.74 -15.18 15.22
C THR A 212 -20.35 -14.64 15.54
N ILE A 213 -19.92 -13.56 14.88
CA ILE A 213 -18.60 -12.96 15.06
C ILE A 213 -18.64 -11.58 15.72
N ASN A 214 -19.83 -11.03 15.94
CA ASN A 214 -20.03 -9.76 16.63
C ASN A 214 -20.41 -9.96 18.11
N LEU A 215 -20.85 -8.92 18.79
CA LEU A 215 -21.20 -8.89 20.21
C LEU A 215 -22.71 -8.96 20.47
N SER A 216 -23.52 -9.45 19.51
CA SER A 216 -24.98 -9.57 19.71
C SER A 216 -25.34 -10.62 20.77
N ALA A 217 -24.61 -11.74 20.82
CA ALA A 217 -24.89 -12.84 21.73
C ALA A 217 -24.09 -12.80 23.05
N SER A 218 -23.07 -11.94 23.17
CA SER A 218 -22.17 -11.88 24.33
C SER A 218 -21.32 -10.61 24.32
N ASP A 219 -20.95 -10.13 25.49
CA ASP A 219 -20.03 -8.98 25.65
C ASP A 219 -18.57 -9.29 25.30
N THR A 220 -18.26 -10.51 24.85
CA THR A 220 -16.92 -10.94 24.48
C THR A 220 -16.99 -11.94 23.32
N PHE A 221 -15.92 -12.00 22.51
CA PHE A 221 -15.82 -12.97 21.42
C PHE A 221 -15.80 -14.40 21.93
N GLN A 222 -16.58 -15.28 21.29
CA GLN A 222 -16.71 -16.70 21.63
C GLN A 222 -15.72 -17.59 20.85
N PHE A 223 -14.69 -17.01 20.29
CA PHE A 223 -13.63 -17.67 19.51
C PHE A 223 -12.25 -17.09 19.87
N PRO A 224 -11.17 -17.88 19.71
CA PRO A 224 -9.83 -17.41 20.00
C PRO A 224 -9.35 -16.38 18.99
N LEU A 225 -8.68 -15.33 19.46
CA LEU A 225 -8.03 -14.36 18.59
C LEU A 225 -6.69 -14.93 18.06
N LYS A 226 -6.46 -14.76 16.78
CA LYS A 226 -5.21 -15.16 16.08
C LYS A 226 -4.42 -13.90 15.75
N VAL A 227 -3.39 -13.64 16.51
CA VAL A 227 -2.48 -12.50 16.33
C VAL A 227 -1.29 -12.95 15.49
N LEU A 228 -0.92 -12.17 14.49
CA LEU A 228 0.28 -12.39 13.70
C LEU A 228 1.55 -12.12 14.53
N PRO A 229 2.66 -12.84 14.25
CA PRO A 229 3.90 -12.62 14.96
C PRO A 229 4.44 -11.21 14.71
N ARG A 230 5.13 -10.64 15.70
CA ARG A 230 5.89 -9.41 15.54
C ARG A 230 7.02 -9.59 14.52
N PRO A 231 7.48 -8.53 13.84
CA PRO A 231 8.64 -8.60 12.97
C PRO A 231 9.90 -9.04 13.73
N THR A 232 10.77 -9.78 13.06
CA THR A 232 12.04 -10.26 13.60
C THR A 232 13.18 -10.10 12.59
N GLY A 233 14.43 -10.10 13.05
CA GLY A 233 15.62 -10.08 12.21
C GLY A 233 15.65 -8.89 11.25
N LYS A 234 15.78 -9.14 9.93
CA LYS A 234 15.83 -8.06 8.91
C LYS A 234 14.60 -7.15 8.92
N ALA A 235 13.44 -7.66 9.30
CA ALA A 235 12.21 -6.89 9.35
C ALA A 235 12.18 -5.84 10.48
N THR A 236 13.12 -5.88 11.43
CA THR A 236 13.31 -4.86 12.45
C THR A 236 14.26 -3.74 12.02
N GLN A 237 14.98 -3.91 10.91
CA GLN A 237 15.96 -2.95 10.41
C GLN A 237 15.31 -1.96 9.44
N VAL A 238 14.45 -1.10 9.97
CA VAL A 238 13.65 -0.17 9.17
C VAL A 238 13.33 1.09 9.98
N ILE A 239 13.26 2.22 9.28
CA ILE A 239 12.73 3.48 9.83
C ILE A 239 11.47 3.81 9.03
N TYR A 240 10.43 4.27 9.74
CA TYR A 240 9.25 4.83 9.09
C TYR A 240 9.17 6.32 9.38
N THR A 241 8.71 7.07 8.38
CA THR A 241 8.26 8.44 8.55
C THR A 241 6.79 8.50 8.18
N VAL A 242 5.96 8.93 9.11
CA VAL A 242 4.52 9.09 8.91
C VAL A 242 4.20 10.57 8.86
N TYR A 243 3.47 10.97 7.83
CA TYR A 243 3.04 12.35 7.58
C TYR A 243 1.53 12.45 7.74
N ASP A 244 1.06 13.23 8.72
CA ASP A 244 -0.37 13.51 8.86
C ASP A 244 -0.81 14.49 7.76
N LEU A 245 -1.89 14.19 7.10
CA LEU A 245 -2.51 15.09 6.15
C LEU A 245 -3.40 16.13 6.85
N PRO A 246 -3.61 17.31 6.24
CA PRO A 246 -4.25 18.44 6.92
C PRO A 246 -5.71 18.22 7.25
N ARG A 247 -6.41 17.40 6.46
CA ARG A 247 -7.83 17.10 6.67
C ARG A 247 -7.99 15.73 7.34
N PRO A 248 -8.73 15.64 8.46
CA PRO A 248 -8.94 14.37 9.17
C PRO A 248 -9.75 13.34 8.36
N ASP A 249 -10.43 13.79 7.32
CA ASP A 249 -11.23 13.00 6.39
C ASP A 249 -10.51 12.68 5.08
N ALA A 250 -9.27 13.14 4.91
CA ALA A 250 -8.47 12.78 3.75
C ALA A 250 -8.26 11.26 3.69
N SER A 251 -8.37 10.71 2.49
CA SER A 251 -8.26 9.28 2.22
C SER A 251 -7.22 9.07 1.11
N PRO A 252 -5.92 9.18 1.41
CA PRO A 252 -4.89 9.12 0.39
C PRO A 252 -4.85 7.73 -0.23
N HIS A 253 -4.95 7.69 -1.57
CA HIS A 253 -4.98 6.44 -2.33
C HIS A 253 -3.64 6.18 -3.01
N ASP A 254 -3.22 7.03 -3.94
CA ASP A 254 -1.96 6.93 -4.66
C ASP A 254 -0.95 7.97 -4.20
N VAL A 255 0.33 7.65 -4.40
CA VAL A 255 1.47 8.55 -4.21
C VAL A 255 2.30 8.55 -5.49
N ALA A 256 2.77 9.72 -5.91
CA ALA A 256 3.72 9.89 -7.01
C ALA A 256 4.77 10.94 -6.65
N PHE A 257 5.90 11.02 -7.36
CA PHE A 257 6.97 11.97 -7.04
C PHE A 257 7.22 12.95 -8.18
N ASP A 258 7.43 14.22 -7.81
CA ASP A 258 8.01 15.19 -8.73
C ASP A 258 9.56 15.10 -8.76
N ALA A 259 10.16 15.81 -9.71
CA ALA A 259 11.62 15.82 -9.89
C ALA A 259 12.39 16.39 -8.68
N ASP A 260 11.73 17.18 -7.84
CA ASP A 260 12.31 17.74 -6.60
C ASP A 260 12.20 16.78 -5.41
N GLY A 261 11.53 15.64 -5.61
CA GLY A 261 11.32 14.60 -4.61
C GLY A 261 10.16 14.87 -3.64
N ASN A 262 9.27 15.82 -3.96
CA ASN A 262 8.04 15.99 -3.20
C ASN A 262 7.05 14.89 -3.56
N ALA A 263 6.26 14.45 -2.57
CA ALA A 263 5.23 13.46 -2.78
C ALA A 263 3.90 14.13 -3.15
N TRP A 264 3.27 13.64 -4.23
CA TRP A 264 1.92 13.98 -4.61
C TRP A 264 0.99 12.85 -4.20
N TYR A 265 -0.21 13.15 -3.73
CA TYR A 265 -1.18 12.11 -3.36
C TYR A 265 -2.57 12.44 -3.91
N SER A 266 -3.31 11.39 -4.28
CA SER A 266 -4.72 11.48 -4.62
C SER A 266 -5.58 11.30 -3.38
N ASP A 267 -6.72 12.00 -3.30
CA ASP A 267 -7.72 11.78 -2.26
C ASP A 267 -8.89 10.97 -2.84
N PHE A 268 -9.14 9.81 -2.23
CA PHE A 268 -10.15 8.87 -2.72
C PHE A 268 -11.58 9.29 -2.38
N ASN A 269 -11.78 10.08 -1.33
CA ASN A 269 -13.11 10.46 -0.84
C ASN A 269 -13.57 11.84 -1.30
N SER A 270 -12.66 12.72 -1.71
CA SER A 270 -12.96 14.12 -2.01
C SER A 270 -12.24 14.62 -3.27
N GLN A 271 -12.69 15.75 -3.81
CA GLN A 271 -12.17 16.34 -5.05
C GLN A 271 -10.78 16.96 -4.93
N TYR A 272 -10.02 16.58 -3.92
CA TYR A 272 -8.68 17.12 -3.72
C TYR A 272 -7.60 16.14 -4.14
N PHE A 273 -6.46 16.66 -4.51
CA PHE A 273 -5.18 16.00 -4.48
C PHE A 273 -4.15 16.94 -3.86
N GLY A 274 -3.07 16.42 -3.32
CA GLY A 274 -2.15 17.24 -2.57
C GLY A 274 -0.69 17.03 -2.94
N LYS A 275 0.13 18.04 -2.61
CA LYS A 275 1.59 18.02 -2.66
C LYS A 275 2.14 18.11 -1.26
N LEU A 276 2.92 17.13 -0.85
CA LEU A 276 3.66 17.08 0.42
C LEU A 276 5.14 17.44 0.17
N ASP A 277 5.62 18.48 0.83
CA ASP A 277 7.05 18.70 1.03
C ASP A 277 7.56 17.69 2.08
N VAL A 278 8.31 16.70 1.62
CA VAL A 278 8.76 15.58 2.46
C VAL A 278 9.76 15.98 3.55
N LYS A 279 10.39 17.16 3.44
CA LYS A 279 11.35 17.66 4.43
C LYS A 279 10.66 18.37 5.58
N THR A 280 9.62 19.14 5.27
CA THR A 280 8.94 19.99 6.24
C THR A 280 7.62 19.44 6.73
N GLY A 281 7.04 18.45 6.02
CA GLY A 281 5.69 17.93 6.26
C GLY A 281 4.58 18.90 5.86
N LYS A 282 4.92 19.99 5.15
CA LYS A 282 3.92 20.96 4.68
C LYS A 282 3.17 20.39 3.48
N VAL A 283 1.85 20.47 3.54
CA VAL A 283 0.96 20.04 2.47
C VAL A 283 0.29 21.25 1.81
N VAL A 284 0.17 21.18 0.48
CA VAL A 284 -0.66 22.07 -0.34
C VAL A 284 -1.68 21.22 -1.06
N GLU A 285 -2.97 21.49 -0.89
CA GLU A 285 -4.05 20.79 -1.57
C GLU A 285 -4.62 21.61 -2.73
N TYR A 286 -4.98 20.91 -3.79
CA TYR A 286 -5.57 21.46 -5.02
C TYR A 286 -6.98 20.88 -5.19
N SER A 287 -7.98 21.76 -5.26
CA SER A 287 -9.37 21.37 -5.52
C SER A 287 -9.61 21.21 -7.02
N VAL A 288 -10.16 20.07 -7.43
CA VAL A 288 -10.57 19.82 -8.82
C VAL A 288 -12.02 20.29 -8.99
N PRO A 289 -12.31 21.15 -9.97
CA PRO A 289 -13.69 21.56 -10.26
C PRO A 289 -14.59 20.35 -10.54
N LEU A 290 -15.74 20.29 -9.87
CA LEU A 290 -16.69 19.20 -10.07
C LEU A 290 -17.45 19.37 -11.39
N ARG A 291 -17.51 18.31 -12.18
CA ARG A 291 -18.34 18.23 -13.40
C ARG A 291 -19.82 18.00 -13.06
N ARG A 292 -20.06 17.18 -12.04
CA ARG A 292 -21.39 16.74 -11.60
C ARG A 292 -21.62 17.18 -10.17
N THR A 293 -22.74 17.85 -9.93
CA THR A 293 -23.16 18.32 -8.60
C THR A 293 -24.18 17.40 -7.97
N GLY A 294 -24.50 17.61 -6.68
CA GLY A 294 -25.45 16.79 -5.92
C GLY A 294 -24.79 15.62 -5.18
N GLN A 295 -25.50 14.51 -5.06
CA GLN A 295 -25.07 13.31 -4.32
C GLN A 295 -24.14 12.40 -5.15
N ILE A 296 -23.34 12.96 -6.04
CA ILE A 296 -22.38 12.22 -6.86
C ILE A 296 -21.05 12.14 -6.12
N ALA A 297 -20.53 10.93 -6.01
CA ALA A 297 -19.25 10.70 -5.36
C ALA A 297 -18.12 11.56 -5.95
N GLN A 298 -17.28 12.05 -5.09
CA GLN A 298 -16.09 12.83 -5.41
C GLN A 298 -14.86 11.98 -5.13
N GLY A 299 -13.71 12.45 -5.55
CA GLY A 299 -12.46 11.76 -5.31
C GLY A 299 -11.92 11.00 -6.52
N GLY A 300 -10.67 10.63 -6.41
CA GLY A 300 -9.94 9.97 -7.47
C GLY A 300 -9.04 8.85 -6.97
N LEU A 301 -8.76 7.93 -7.88
CA LEU A 301 -7.88 6.81 -7.60
C LEU A 301 -6.44 7.22 -7.82
N GLN A 302 -6.09 7.51 -9.07
CA GLN A 302 -4.70 7.67 -9.50
C GLN A 302 -4.28 9.12 -9.56
N ILE A 303 -3.03 9.34 -9.18
CA ILE A 303 -2.26 10.53 -9.46
C ILE A 303 -0.96 10.12 -10.13
N GLU A 304 -0.62 10.74 -11.26
CA GLU A 304 0.57 10.45 -12.04
C GLU A 304 1.18 11.71 -12.63
N LEU A 305 2.48 11.66 -12.92
CA LEU A 305 3.18 12.76 -13.60
C LEU A 305 3.66 12.34 -14.97
N ASP A 306 3.51 13.25 -15.94
CA ASP A 306 4.18 13.06 -17.22
C ASP A 306 5.66 13.51 -17.17
N LYS A 307 6.41 13.26 -18.24
CA LYS A 307 7.83 13.63 -18.32
C LYS A 307 8.10 15.14 -18.28
N GLN A 308 7.08 15.98 -18.45
CA GLN A 308 7.18 17.43 -18.29
C GLN A 308 6.94 17.86 -16.84
N GLY A 309 6.58 16.94 -15.95
CA GLY A 309 6.26 17.18 -14.55
C GLY A 309 4.86 17.75 -14.34
N ARG A 310 3.95 17.62 -15.31
CA ARG A 310 2.54 17.94 -15.13
C ARG A 310 1.86 16.81 -14.37
N VAL A 311 1.01 17.18 -13.43
CA VAL A 311 0.30 16.23 -12.56
C VAL A 311 -1.06 15.92 -13.17
N TYR A 312 -1.36 14.64 -13.33
CA TYR A 312 -2.65 14.14 -13.80
C TYR A 312 -3.39 13.46 -12.66
N TYR A 313 -4.68 13.72 -12.57
CA TYR A 313 -5.55 13.17 -11.55
C TYR A 313 -6.85 12.67 -12.19
N GLY A 314 -7.19 11.41 -11.92
CA GLY A 314 -8.42 10.78 -12.39
C GLY A 314 -9.56 10.98 -11.39
N ASN A 315 -10.48 11.92 -11.65
CA ASN A 315 -11.65 12.11 -10.79
C ASN A 315 -12.73 11.08 -11.13
N MET A 316 -12.83 10.07 -10.28
CA MET A 316 -13.46 8.78 -10.52
C MET A 316 -14.91 8.88 -11.01
N SER A 317 -15.86 9.21 -10.13
CA SER A 317 -17.30 9.26 -10.47
C SER A 317 -17.69 10.53 -11.22
N GLN A 318 -16.78 11.48 -11.33
CA GLN A 318 -16.96 12.68 -12.16
C GLN A 318 -16.67 12.43 -13.64
N LEU A 319 -16.06 11.26 -13.99
CA LEU A 319 -15.64 10.90 -15.33
C LEU A 319 -14.84 12.03 -16.01
N GLN A 320 -13.79 12.45 -15.31
CA GLN A 320 -13.03 13.64 -15.65
C GLN A 320 -11.55 13.41 -15.34
N ILE A 321 -10.67 13.85 -16.23
CA ILE A 321 -9.23 13.91 -15.99
C ILE A 321 -8.88 15.37 -15.69
N ALA A 322 -8.20 15.61 -14.58
CA ALA A 322 -7.59 16.91 -14.29
C ALA A 322 -6.09 16.87 -14.59
N ARG A 323 -5.54 17.98 -15.08
CA ARG A 323 -4.12 18.19 -15.33
C ARG A 323 -3.68 19.51 -14.72
N LEU A 324 -2.75 19.44 -13.77
CA LEU A 324 -2.12 20.62 -13.17
C LEU A 324 -0.71 20.79 -13.73
N ASP A 325 -0.38 22.00 -14.17
CA ASP A 325 1.00 22.42 -14.35
C ASP A 325 1.51 23.07 -13.05
N PRO A 326 2.38 22.39 -12.28
CA PRO A 326 2.84 22.94 -11.00
C PRO A 326 3.68 24.21 -11.14
N LYS A 327 4.26 24.47 -12.31
CA LYS A 327 5.11 25.66 -12.57
C LYS A 327 4.28 26.92 -12.74
N THR A 328 3.12 26.79 -13.35
CA THR A 328 2.21 27.92 -13.63
C THR A 328 1.00 27.97 -12.69
N GLY A 329 0.72 26.88 -11.99
CA GLY A 329 -0.49 26.71 -11.21
C GLY A 329 -1.76 26.52 -12.04
N LYS A 330 -1.63 26.40 -13.38
CA LYS A 330 -2.78 26.23 -14.27
C LYS A 330 -3.35 24.83 -14.15
N MET A 331 -4.62 24.73 -13.81
CA MET A 331 -5.38 23.49 -13.83
C MET A 331 -6.30 23.46 -15.05
N GLU A 332 -6.32 22.35 -15.76
CA GLU A 332 -7.22 22.06 -16.88
C GLU A 332 -8.01 20.79 -16.56
N THR A 333 -9.24 20.74 -17.01
CA THR A 333 -10.09 19.55 -16.84
C THR A 333 -10.60 19.07 -18.19
N PHE A 334 -10.55 17.75 -18.40
CA PHE A 334 -10.97 17.07 -19.62
C PHE A 334 -12.09 16.12 -19.27
N GLN A 335 -13.27 16.37 -19.82
CA GLN A 335 -14.46 15.57 -19.56
C GLN A 335 -14.53 14.41 -20.55
N LEU A 336 -14.76 13.19 -20.05
CA LEU A 336 -15.00 12.05 -20.91
C LEU A 336 -16.28 12.26 -21.73
N PRO A 337 -16.29 11.87 -23.03
CA PRO A 337 -17.43 12.09 -23.93
C PRO A 337 -18.56 11.08 -23.71
N THR A 338 -18.79 10.65 -22.49
CA THR A 338 -19.82 9.68 -22.12
C THR A 338 -21.16 10.38 -21.97
N PRO A 339 -22.26 9.93 -22.59
CA PRO A 339 -23.59 10.50 -22.40
C PRO A 339 -24.05 10.37 -20.94
N GLU A 340 -24.69 11.40 -20.39
CA GLU A 340 -25.15 11.39 -18.99
C GLU A 340 -26.07 10.19 -18.66
N ALA A 341 -26.89 9.77 -19.62
CA ALA A 341 -27.79 8.64 -19.47
C ALA A 341 -27.08 7.29 -19.25
N THR A 342 -25.78 7.19 -19.59
CA THR A 342 -24.99 5.95 -19.45
C THR A 342 -24.07 5.96 -18.22
N TRP A 343 -24.10 7.03 -17.43
CA TRP A 343 -23.15 7.19 -16.33
C TRP A 343 -23.38 6.23 -15.17
N GLY A 344 -24.56 5.73 -14.90
CA GLY A 344 -24.84 4.73 -13.88
C GLY A 344 -23.75 4.57 -12.81
N ASP A 345 -23.19 3.38 -12.73
CA ASP A 345 -22.02 3.04 -11.88
C ASP A 345 -20.67 3.22 -12.61
N ALA A 346 -20.65 3.72 -13.86
CA ALA A 346 -19.39 3.93 -14.59
C ALA A 346 -18.49 4.93 -13.85
N HIS A 347 -17.21 4.59 -13.75
CA HIS A 347 -16.22 5.46 -13.13
C HIS A 347 -14.85 5.30 -13.77
N LEU A 348 -14.15 6.42 -13.91
CA LEU A 348 -12.75 6.46 -14.31
C LEU A 348 -11.93 5.75 -13.25
N THR A 349 -11.18 4.74 -13.63
CA THR A 349 -10.30 4.02 -12.71
C THR A 349 -8.88 4.59 -12.79
N MET A 350 -8.08 4.12 -13.72
CA MET A 350 -6.68 4.51 -13.83
C MET A 350 -6.40 5.28 -15.10
N ILE A 351 -5.36 6.09 -15.07
CA ILE A 351 -4.86 6.91 -16.19
C ILE A 351 -3.35 6.74 -16.30
N ASP A 352 -2.80 6.63 -17.48
CA ASP A 352 -1.36 6.57 -17.69
C ASP A 352 -0.87 7.64 -18.68
N PRO A 353 -0.33 8.77 -18.18
CA PRO A 353 0.29 9.81 -18.99
C PRO A 353 1.80 9.59 -19.20
N THR A 354 2.41 8.56 -18.60
CA THR A 354 3.87 8.42 -18.47
C THR A 354 4.60 8.26 -19.81
N ARG A 355 3.88 7.81 -20.86
CA ARG A 355 4.39 7.62 -22.22
C ARG A 355 3.77 8.55 -23.26
N MET A 356 3.11 9.60 -22.83
CA MET A 356 2.59 10.63 -23.76
C MET A 356 3.68 11.29 -24.63
N ASP A 357 4.94 11.23 -24.22
CA ASP A 357 6.08 11.72 -25.01
C ASP A 357 6.31 10.93 -26.31
N VAL A 358 5.79 9.71 -26.43
CA VAL A 358 5.94 8.85 -27.60
C VAL A 358 5.05 9.31 -28.78
N ASP A 359 3.78 9.63 -28.50
CA ASP A 359 2.79 9.94 -29.53
C ASP A 359 1.73 10.98 -29.15
N GLY A 360 1.90 11.65 -28.01
CA GLY A 360 1.00 12.69 -27.51
C GLY A 360 -0.29 12.18 -26.87
N LYS A 361 -0.45 10.87 -26.69
CA LYS A 361 -1.70 10.26 -26.23
C LYS A 361 -1.53 9.55 -24.91
N LEU A 362 -2.55 9.64 -24.05
CA LEU A 362 -2.63 8.91 -22.79
C LEU A 362 -3.65 7.76 -22.88
N TRP A 363 -3.45 6.77 -22.03
CA TRP A 363 -4.38 5.68 -21.81
C TRP A 363 -5.13 5.86 -20.50
N PHE A 364 -6.37 5.37 -20.45
CA PHE A 364 -7.15 5.31 -19.21
C PHE A 364 -8.22 4.22 -19.29
N ASN A 365 -8.69 3.79 -18.12
CA ASN A 365 -9.75 2.81 -18.00
C ASN A 365 -11.01 3.40 -17.37
N VAL A 366 -12.17 2.94 -17.83
CA VAL A 366 -13.48 3.23 -17.26
C VAL A 366 -14.12 1.91 -16.85
N ALA A 367 -14.23 1.67 -15.55
CA ALA A 367 -14.93 0.50 -15.05
C ALA A 367 -16.45 0.67 -15.18
N PHE A 368 -17.14 -0.45 -15.43
CA PHE A 368 -18.60 -0.50 -15.65
C PHE A 368 -19.09 0.37 -16.80
N ASP A 369 -18.22 0.62 -17.79
CA ASP A 369 -18.62 1.24 -19.04
C ASP A 369 -19.64 0.33 -19.77
N THR A 370 -20.82 0.85 -20.03
CA THR A 370 -21.89 0.16 -20.76
C THR A 370 -21.91 0.52 -22.25
N GLY A 371 -20.93 1.34 -22.69
CA GLY A 371 -20.80 1.78 -24.07
C GLY A 371 -20.15 0.75 -25.00
N GLU A 372 -19.65 1.22 -26.12
CA GLU A 372 -19.01 0.37 -27.13
C GLU A 372 -17.59 -0.07 -26.77
N SER A 373 -16.99 0.49 -25.69
CA SER A 373 -15.63 0.18 -25.29
C SER A 373 -15.55 -1.07 -24.43
N GLY A 374 -14.39 -1.69 -24.45
CA GLY A 374 -14.05 -2.75 -23.49
C GLY A 374 -13.66 -2.22 -22.10
N GLY A 375 -13.82 -0.92 -21.83
CA GLY A 375 -13.38 -0.24 -20.62
C GLY A 375 -12.05 0.50 -20.76
N THR A 376 -11.25 0.21 -21.80
CA THR A 376 -9.99 0.92 -22.11
C THR A 376 -10.24 2.00 -23.14
N TRP A 377 -9.67 3.17 -22.91
CA TRP A 377 -9.76 4.34 -23.77
C TRP A 377 -8.40 4.95 -24.02
N ARG A 378 -8.27 5.65 -25.15
CA ARG A 378 -7.11 6.45 -25.50
C ARG A 378 -7.53 7.89 -25.78
N ALA A 379 -6.78 8.87 -25.25
CA ALA A 379 -7.07 10.28 -25.46
C ALA A 379 -5.89 11.06 -26.05
N ASP A 380 -6.18 11.92 -27.04
CA ASP A 380 -5.35 13.03 -27.44
C ASP A 380 -5.96 14.31 -26.80
N LEU A 381 -5.43 14.70 -25.65
CA LEU A 381 -5.99 15.83 -24.90
C LEU A 381 -5.76 17.17 -25.58
N ALA A 382 -4.73 17.30 -26.44
CA ALA A 382 -4.48 18.52 -27.17
C ALA A 382 -5.52 18.78 -28.25
N LYS A 383 -6.08 17.71 -28.81
CA LYS A 383 -7.12 17.77 -29.85
C LYS A 383 -8.54 17.52 -29.30
N SER A 384 -8.66 17.18 -28.02
CA SER A 384 -9.91 16.70 -27.43
C SER A 384 -10.49 15.48 -28.17
N GLU A 385 -9.62 14.59 -28.64
CA GLU A 385 -10.00 13.34 -29.30
C GLU A 385 -10.01 12.18 -28.33
N TRP A 386 -11.09 11.38 -28.35
CA TRP A 386 -11.30 10.25 -27.46
C TRP A 386 -11.57 8.99 -28.28
N THR A 387 -10.81 7.95 -28.05
CA THR A 387 -10.90 6.68 -28.80
C THR A 387 -11.23 5.54 -27.85
N PRO A 388 -12.48 5.02 -27.86
CA PRO A 388 -12.84 3.81 -27.14
C PRO A 388 -12.20 2.59 -27.82
N ILE A 389 -11.64 1.67 -27.03
CA ILE A 389 -11.03 0.45 -27.54
C ILE A 389 -12.10 -0.64 -27.60
N LYS A 390 -12.39 -1.12 -28.82
CA LYS A 390 -13.32 -2.20 -29.05
C LYS A 390 -12.61 -3.54 -28.86
N TYR A 391 -13.04 -4.31 -27.86
CA TYR A 391 -12.50 -5.65 -27.65
C TYR A 391 -13.10 -6.65 -28.64
N PRO A 392 -12.35 -7.70 -29.03
CA PRO A 392 -12.88 -8.78 -29.84
C PRO A 392 -14.15 -9.41 -29.24
N GLN A 393 -15.07 -9.89 -30.09
CA GLN A 393 -16.27 -10.58 -29.62
C GLN A 393 -15.90 -11.78 -28.73
N GLY A 394 -16.59 -11.95 -27.62
CA GLY A 394 -16.28 -13.02 -26.64
C GLY A 394 -15.16 -12.69 -25.67
N SER A 395 -14.60 -11.48 -25.74
CA SER A 395 -13.67 -11.00 -24.71
C SER A 395 -14.32 -10.98 -23.33
N PRO A 396 -13.53 -11.17 -22.25
CA PRO A 396 -14.04 -11.03 -20.90
C PRO A 396 -14.71 -9.68 -20.69
N SER A 397 -15.74 -9.62 -19.85
CA SER A 397 -16.46 -8.37 -19.57
C SER A 397 -15.51 -7.26 -19.07
N ALA A 398 -15.76 -6.05 -19.52
CA ALA A 398 -14.96 -4.88 -19.29
C ALA A 398 -15.02 -4.37 -17.84
N ARG A 399 -14.45 -5.09 -16.91
CA ARG A 399 -14.11 -4.55 -15.58
C ARG A 399 -12.64 -4.13 -15.56
N ALA A 400 -12.23 -3.41 -16.61
CA ALA A 400 -10.91 -2.83 -16.71
C ALA A 400 -10.63 -1.98 -15.46
N TYR A 401 -9.49 -2.20 -14.82
CA TYR A 401 -9.14 -1.49 -13.61
C TYR A 401 -7.84 -0.73 -13.79
N ASP A 402 -6.69 -1.40 -13.90
CA ASP A 402 -5.43 -0.72 -14.13
C ASP A 402 -5.03 -0.69 -15.61
N VAL A 403 -4.27 0.33 -16.00
CA VAL A 403 -3.69 0.48 -17.33
C VAL A 403 -2.26 1.02 -17.20
N LEU A 404 -1.34 0.35 -17.87
CA LEU A 404 0.08 0.71 -17.93
C LEU A 404 0.50 0.91 -19.37
N ALA A 405 1.38 1.86 -19.62
CA ALA A 405 1.96 2.07 -20.94
C ALA A 405 3.39 1.51 -21.02
N ASP A 406 3.67 0.67 -22.03
CA ASP A 406 5.03 0.20 -22.28
C ASP A 406 5.88 1.26 -23.00
N SER A 407 7.17 0.98 -23.27
CA SER A 407 8.10 1.89 -23.92
C SER A 407 7.67 2.37 -25.30
N HIS A 408 6.71 1.72 -25.93
CA HIS A 408 6.14 2.06 -27.24
C HIS A 408 4.75 2.71 -27.13
N ASN A 409 4.34 3.04 -25.92
CA ASN A 409 2.98 3.49 -25.60
C ASN A 409 1.87 2.52 -26.01
N ASN A 410 2.13 1.19 -25.97
CA ASN A 410 1.03 0.23 -25.98
C ASN A 410 0.39 0.16 -24.61
N ALA A 411 -0.93 0.00 -24.52
CA ALA A 411 -1.62 -0.17 -23.25
C ALA A 411 -1.57 -1.64 -22.80
N TRP A 412 -1.27 -1.83 -21.53
CA TRP A 412 -1.42 -3.10 -20.83
C TRP A 412 -2.46 -2.93 -19.74
N GLY A 413 -3.49 -3.75 -19.78
CA GLY A 413 -4.61 -3.61 -18.86
C GLY A 413 -4.74 -4.81 -17.93
N MET A 414 -5.31 -4.54 -16.76
CA MET A 414 -5.56 -5.51 -15.70
C MET A 414 -7.00 -5.41 -15.19
N GLN A 415 -7.48 -6.49 -14.59
CA GLN A 415 -8.85 -6.56 -14.08
C GLN A 415 -8.89 -7.04 -12.63
N MET A 416 -9.92 -6.61 -11.90
CA MET A 416 -10.09 -6.99 -10.49
C MET A 416 -10.54 -8.45 -10.28
N THR A 417 -11.16 -9.07 -11.26
CA THR A 417 -11.98 -10.29 -11.03
C THR A 417 -11.73 -11.46 -11.95
N ASN A 418 -10.90 -11.31 -12.97
CA ASN A 418 -10.58 -12.42 -13.87
C ASN A 418 -9.07 -12.70 -13.94
N ASP A 419 -8.74 -13.82 -14.57
CA ASP A 419 -7.39 -14.36 -14.67
C ASP A 419 -6.73 -13.95 -15.99
N LYS A 420 -6.87 -12.67 -16.38
CA LYS A 420 -6.31 -12.19 -17.63
C LYS A 420 -5.70 -10.81 -17.48
N ILE A 421 -4.62 -10.59 -18.23
CA ILE A 421 -4.12 -9.28 -18.60
C ILE A 421 -4.24 -9.14 -20.12
N TRP A 422 -4.22 -7.93 -20.63
CA TRP A 422 -4.27 -7.71 -22.08
C TRP A 422 -3.33 -6.60 -22.52
N LYS A 423 -2.93 -6.69 -23.80
CA LYS A 423 -2.20 -5.65 -24.52
C LYS A 423 -3.07 -5.05 -25.60
N THR A 424 -3.15 -3.73 -25.68
CA THR A 424 -3.69 -3.00 -26.83
C THR A 424 -2.55 -2.30 -27.56
N ASP A 425 -2.33 -2.66 -28.81
CA ASP A 425 -1.29 -2.07 -29.64
C ASP A 425 -1.60 -0.60 -29.97
N ALA A 426 -0.64 0.30 -29.77
CA ALA A 426 -0.83 1.74 -29.93
C ALA A 426 -1.13 2.18 -31.37
N LYS A 427 -0.72 1.42 -32.37
CA LYS A 427 -0.88 1.79 -33.79
C LYS A 427 -2.14 1.18 -34.40
N THR A 428 -2.39 -0.10 -34.10
CA THR A 428 -3.50 -0.85 -34.70
C THR A 428 -4.76 -0.84 -33.85
N LEU A 429 -4.65 -0.51 -32.57
CA LEU A 429 -5.69 -0.58 -31.54
C LEU A 429 -6.26 -2.00 -31.34
N GLN A 430 -5.54 -3.02 -31.82
CA GLN A 430 -5.92 -4.42 -31.61
C GLN A 430 -5.53 -4.89 -30.22
N THR A 431 -6.42 -5.65 -29.57
CA THR A 431 -6.22 -6.16 -28.21
C THR A 431 -5.91 -7.65 -28.24
N THR A 432 -4.88 -8.07 -27.52
CA THR A 432 -4.46 -9.44 -27.28
C THR A 432 -4.54 -9.76 -25.79
N TRP A 433 -5.07 -10.94 -25.46
CA TRP A 433 -5.27 -11.40 -24.08
C TRP A 433 -4.26 -12.48 -23.68
N TYR A 434 -3.84 -12.44 -22.42
CA TYR A 434 -2.91 -13.41 -21.84
C TYR A 434 -3.52 -13.99 -20.55
N ASP A 435 -3.54 -15.34 -20.47
CA ASP A 435 -4.07 -16.05 -19.30
C ASP A 435 -3.09 -16.04 -18.14
N PHE A 436 -3.61 -15.69 -16.96
CA PHE A 436 -2.85 -15.74 -15.71
C PHE A 436 -2.74 -17.20 -15.23
N PRO A 437 -1.58 -17.68 -14.73
CA PRO A 437 -1.40 -19.07 -14.31
C PRO A 437 -2.30 -19.46 -13.13
N THR A 438 -2.33 -18.62 -12.09
CA THR A 438 -3.18 -18.86 -10.91
C THR A 438 -4.63 -18.49 -11.23
N LYS A 439 -5.54 -19.46 -11.06
CA LYS A 439 -6.98 -19.22 -11.25
C LYS A 439 -7.59 -18.43 -10.11
N GLY A 440 -8.57 -17.57 -10.41
CA GLY A 440 -9.16 -16.65 -9.43
C GLY A 440 -8.21 -15.58 -8.92
N ALA A 441 -7.08 -15.36 -9.61
CA ALA A 441 -5.95 -14.59 -9.12
C ALA A 441 -6.28 -13.11 -8.90
N GLY A 442 -6.80 -12.43 -9.92
CA GLY A 442 -7.08 -10.99 -9.88
C GLY A 442 -5.81 -10.15 -9.72
N CYS A 443 -5.00 -10.04 -10.80
CA CYS A 443 -3.93 -9.05 -10.87
C CYS A 443 -4.59 -7.65 -10.92
N ARG A 444 -4.61 -6.93 -9.79
CA ARG A 444 -5.39 -5.69 -9.67
C ARG A 444 -4.67 -4.47 -10.20
N ARG A 445 -3.48 -4.24 -9.67
CA ARG A 445 -2.63 -3.11 -10.03
C ARG A 445 -1.19 -3.54 -10.15
N GLY A 446 -0.44 -2.74 -10.87
CA GLY A 446 0.98 -2.97 -11.02
C GLY A 446 1.71 -1.81 -11.64
N HIS A 447 3.00 -2.03 -11.88
CA HIS A 447 3.89 -1.06 -12.51
C HIS A 447 4.68 -1.72 -13.62
N MET A 448 4.98 -0.93 -14.64
CA MET A 448 5.89 -1.28 -15.73
C MET A 448 7.32 -0.93 -15.31
N ASP A 449 8.25 -1.88 -15.39
CA ASP A 449 9.66 -1.60 -15.17
C ASP A 449 10.39 -1.12 -16.44
N SER A 450 11.65 -0.74 -16.30
CA SER A 450 12.46 -0.23 -17.42
C SER A 450 12.73 -1.24 -18.55
N GLN A 451 12.42 -2.51 -18.33
CA GLN A 451 12.53 -3.59 -19.31
C GLN A 451 11.19 -3.96 -19.95
N ASP A 452 10.14 -3.19 -19.71
CA ASP A 452 8.75 -3.45 -20.09
C ASP A 452 8.19 -4.74 -19.43
N ARG A 453 8.61 -5.10 -18.19
CA ARG A 453 7.98 -6.16 -17.43
C ARG A 453 6.92 -5.58 -16.51
N ILE A 454 5.80 -6.26 -16.39
CA ILE A 454 4.69 -5.87 -15.51
C ILE A 454 4.86 -6.57 -14.17
N TRP A 455 4.90 -5.80 -13.10
CA TRP A 455 4.87 -6.29 -11.72
C TRP A 455 3.50 -6.01 -11.14
N CYS A 456 2.83 -7.00 -10.56
CA CYS A 456 1.48 -6.78 -10.03
C CYS A 456 1.17 -7.53 -8.74
N GLY A 457 0.27 -6.92 -7.95
CA GLY A 457 -0.34 -7.55 -6.79
C GLY A 457 -1.46 -8.52 -7.22
N VAL A 458 -1.29 -9.81 -6.92
CA VAL A 458 -2.28 -10.86 -7.22
C VAL A 458 -3.20 -11.02 -6.02
N PHE A 459 -4.19 -10.15 -5.95
CA PHE A 459 -5.01 -9.90 -4.77
C PHE A 459 -5.70 -11.14 -4.20
N ASN A 460 -6.53 -11.82 -5.01
CA ASN A 460 -7.26 -12.99 -4.56
C ASN A 460 -6.36 -14.24 -4.45
N GLY A 461 -5.31 -14.30 -5.25
CA GLY A 461 -4.33 -15.37 -5.23
C GLY A 461 -3.31 -15.27 -4.09
N ASN A 462 -3.29 -14.15 -3.36
CA ASN A 462 -2.31 -13.87 -2.29
C ASN A 462 -0.87 -14.06 -2.77
N ARG A 463 -0.51 -13.47 -3.92
CA ARG A 463 0.79 -13.58 -4.58
C ARG A 463 1.30 -12.24 -5.07
N LEU A 464 2.59 -12.16 -5.32
CA LEU A 464 3.21 -11.16 -6.16
C LEU A 464 3.54 -11.81 -7.49
N ALA A 465 3.35 -11.12 -8.61
CA ALA A 465 3.66 -11.65 -9.92
C ALA A 465 4.46 -10.67 -10.79
N MET A 466 5.24 -11.23 -11.69
CA MET A 466 5.89 -10.55 -12.80
C MET A 466 5.49 -11.20 -14.11
N PHE A 467 5.14 -10.38 -15.10
CA PHE A 467 4.92 -10.79 -16.48
C PHE A 467 5.97 -10.15 -17.38
N ASP A 468 6.74 -10.98 -18.06
CA ASP A 468 7.71 -10.54 -19.05
C ASP A 468 7.03 -10.39 -20.42
N THR A 469 6.88 -9.16 -20.87
CA THR A 469 6.18 -8.84 -22.13
C THR A 469 6.90 -9.30 -23.40
N LYS A 470 8.21 -9.64 -23.31
CA LYS A 470 9.01 -10.14 -24.43
C LYS A 470 8.90 -11.65 -24.58
N THR A 471 8.96 -12.36 -23.45
CA THR A 471 8.88 -13.83 -23.44
C THR A 471 7.45 -14.34 -23.23
N LEU A 472 6.52 -13.48 -22.88
CA LEU A 472 5.12 -13.76 -22.55
C LEU A 472 4.95 -14.76 -21.40
N LYS A 473 5.88 -14.73 -20.42
CA LYS A 473 5.89 -15.65 -19.28
C LYS A 473 5.59 -14.94 -17.99
N PHE A 474 4.84 -15.63 -17.12
CA PHE A 474 4.61 -15.23 -15.75
C PHE A 474 5.62 -15.88 -14.80
N THR A 475 5.97 -15.16 -13.75
CA THR A 475 6.63 -15.68 -12.55
C THR A 475 5.81 -15.20 -11.35
N GLU A 476 5.50 -16.12 -10.43
CA GLU A 476 4.67 -15.82 -9.27
C GLU A 476 5.38 -16.23 -7.97
N TRP A 477 5.20 -15.43 -6.91
CA TRP A 477 5.69 -15.71 -5.56
C TRP A 477 4.54 -15.66 -4.57
N THR A 478 4.34 -16.74 -3.80
CA THR A 478 3.30 -16.80 -2.76
C THR A 478 3.68 -15.91 -1.59
N MET A 479 2.75 -15.06 -1.13
CA MET A 479 2.97 -14.22 0.04
C MET A 479 3.18 -15.07 1.31
N PRO A 480 4.13 -14.69 2.20
CA PRO A 480 4.39 -15.48 3.42
C PRO A 480 3.23 -15.46 4.40
N THR A 481 2.54 -14.32 4.51
CA THR A 481 1.39 -14.17 5.40
C THR A 481 0.08 -14.41 4.66
N GLU A 482 -0.81 -15.22 5.23
CA GLU A 482 -2.19 -15.37 4.72
C GLU A 482 -2.94 -14.04 4.82
N TRP A 483 -3.86 -13.81 3.89
CA TRP A 483 -4.69 -12.59 3.84
C TRP A 483 -3.89 -11.30 3.70
N THR A 484 -2.67 -11.35 3.19
CA THR A 484 -1.95 -10.14 2.79
C THR A 484 -2.76 -9.36 1.77
N ARG A 485 -3.32 -10.05 0.78
CA ARG A 485 -4.06 -9.43 -0.33
C ARG A 485 -3.28 -8.27 -0.95
N PRO A 486 -2.14 -8.57 -1.57
CA PRO A 486 -1.33 -7.54 -2.23
C PRO A 486 -2.15 -6.88 -3.33
N TYR A 487 -2.29 -5.56 -3.25
CA TYR A 487 -3.15 -4.82 -4.18
C TYR A 487 -2.39 -4.38 -5.42
N ASP A 488 -1.15 -3.95 -5.22
CA ASP A 488 -0.25 -3.35 -6.19
C ASP A 488 1.16 -3.90 -6.01
N ALA A 489 2.04 -3.79 -7.02
CA ALA A 489 3.44 -4.15 -6.88
C ALA A 489 4.34 -3.36 -7.83
N GLN A 490 5.55 -2.99 -7.35
CA GLN A 490 6.54 -2.24 -8.11
C GLN A 490 7.95 -2.82 -7.92
N TYR A 491 8.74 -2.85 -8.98
CA TYR A 491 10.13 -3.24 -8.95
C TYR A 491 11.05 -2.03 -8.80
N ASP A 492 12.07 -2.12 -7.94
CA ASP A 492 12.96 -1.00 -7.64
C ASP A 492 14.13 -0.84 -8.63
N GLU A 493 14.14 -1.59 -9.73
CA GLU A 493 15.19 -1.62 -10.76
C GLU A 493 16.57 -2.06 -10.26
N ARG A 494 16.65 -2.56 -9.03
CA ARG A 494 17.91 -3.01 -8.41
C ARG A 494 17.89 -4.51 -8.11
N ALA A 495 17.06 -4.91 -7.15
CA ALA A 495 16.99 -6.32 -6.76
C ALA A 495 15.62 -6.68 -6.16
N TYR A 496 14.79 -5.72 -5.81
CA TYR A 496 13.62 -5.96 -4.98
C TYR A 496 12.32 -5.56 -5.66
N ALA A 497 11.34 -6.45 -5.57
CA ALA A 497 9.96 -6.12 -5.82
C ALA A 497 9.26 -5.80 -4.50
N TRP A 498 8.40 -4.78 -4.54
CA TRP A 498 7.70 -4.26 -3.39
C TRP A 498 6.20 -4.38 -3.58
N THR A 499 5.51 -4.65 -2.49
CA THR A 499 4.05 -4.62 -2.39
C THR A 499 3.63 -4.26 -0.97
N ALA A 500 2.34 -4.06 -0.75
CA ALA A 500 1.80 -3.95 0.59
C ALA A 500 0.46 -4.67 0.68
N GLY A 501 0.17 -5.20 1.86
CA GLY A 501 -1.08 -5.88 2.13
C GLY A 501 -2.21 -4.90 2.40
N MET A 502 -3.34 -5.10 1.74
CA MET A 502 -4.55 -4.33 2.03
C MET A 502 -5.14 -4.68 3.39
N ASP A 503 -4.97 -5.92 3.86
CA ASP A 503 -5.66 -6.42 5.04
C ASP A 503 -4.76 -6.68 6.27
N ASN A 504 -3.43 -6.81 6.09
CA ASN A 504 -2.53 -7.31 7.15
C ASN A 504 -1.59 -6.26 7.75
N ASP A 505 -1.72 -4.99 7.35
CA ASP A 505 -0.87 -3.87 7.83
C ASP A 505 0.62 -4.13 7.65
N ARG A 506 1.03 -4.73 6.52
CA ARG A 506 2.43 -5.01 6.24
C ARG A 506 2.83 -4.51 4.86
N ALA A 507 3.97 -3.82 4.81
CA ALA A 507 4.71 -3.62 3.57
C ALA A 507 5.63 -4.82 3.36
N VAL A 508 5.83 -5.21 2.11
CA VAL A 508 6.55 -6.44 1.76
C VAL A 508 7.61 -6.16 0.72
N ARG A 509 8.82 -6.63 0.96
CA ARG A 509 9.95 -6.57 0.03
C ARG A 509 10.37 -7.98 -0.35
N LEU A 510 10.40 -8.29 -1.63
CA LEU A 510 10.87 -9.55 -2.19
C LEU A 510 12.24 -9.35 -2.85
N ASN A 511 13.24 -10.08 -2.41
CA ASN A 511 14.46 -10.23 -3.21
C ASN A 511 14.17 -11.16 -4.39
N VAL A 512 14.17 -10.62 -5.60
CA VAL A 512 13.75 -11.35 -6.81
C VAL A 512 14.67 -12.51 -7.15
N ALA A 513 15.96 -12.39 -6.86
CA ALA A 513 16.93 -13.42 -7.17
C ALA A 513 16.87 -14.61 -6.21
N SER A 514 16.72 -14.37 -4.91
CA SER A 514 16.66 -15.43 -3.88
C SER A 514 15.25 -15.94 -3.59
N GLY A 515 14.20 -15.16 -3.91
CA GLY A 515 12.83 -15.44 -3.50
C GLY A 515 12.54 -15.13 -2.02
N GLU A 516 13.48 -14.50 -1.31
CA GLU A 516 13.34 -14.19 0.12
C GLU A 516 12.45 -12.96 0.32
N PHE A 517 11.44 -13.11 1.19
CA PHE A 517 10.56 -12.02 1.59
C PHE A 517 11.01 -11.38 2.91
N THR A 518 10.82 -10.07 3.03
CA THR A 518 10.86 -9.32 4.29
C THR A 518 9.55 -8.58 4.45
N GLU A 519 8.85 -8.81 5.57
CA GLU A 519 7.57 -8.16 5.89
C GLU A 519 7.75 -7.13 6.99
N TYR A 520 7.49 -5.87 6.69
CA TYR A 520 7.59 -4.74 7.62
C TYR A 520 6.20 -4.41 8.17
N LEU A 521 5.98 -4.58 9.48
CA LEU A 521 4.74 -4.15 10.13
C LEU A 521 4.62 -2.62 10.03
N LEU A 522 3.47 -2.11 9.61
CA LEU A 522 3.24 -0.67 9.50
C LEU A 522 2.91 -0.03 10.86
N PRO A 523 3.16 1.27 11.06
CA PRO A 523 3.00 1.96 12.35
C PRO A 523 1.60 1.92 12.96
N HIS A 524 0.55 1.79 12.15
CA HIS A 524 -0.85 1.71 12.58
C HIS A 524 -1.65 0.81 11.64
N GLN A 525 -2.93 0.60 11.92
CA GLN A 525 -3.85 -0.08 11.01
C GLN A 525 -3.95 0.70 9.71
N THR A 526 -3.95 -0.01 8.59
CA THR A 526 -3.89 0.60 7.24
C THR A 526 -4.87 -0.07 6.27
N ASN A 527 -5.14 0.62 5.18
CA ASN A 527 -5.75 0.04 3.98
C ASN A 527 -4.94 0.53 2.77
N VAL A 528 -3.98 -0.27 2.33
CA VAL A 528 -3.05 0.11 1.26
C VAL A 528 -3.55 -0.42 -0.07
N ARG A 529 -3.62 0.46 -1.08
CA ARG A 529 -4.07 0.12 -2.44
C ARG A 529 -3.10 0.53 -3.54
N HIS A 530 -2.03 1.20 -3.17
CA HIS A 530 -0.97 1.60 -4.08
C HIS A 530 0.37 1.56 -3.37
N VAL A 531 1.41 1.25 -4.10
CA VAL A 531 2.79 1.30 -3.65
C VAL A 531 3.61 2.14 -4.61
N GLU A 532 4.41 3.08 -4.08
CA GLU A 532 5.34 3.85 -4.90
C GLU A 532 6.77 3.74 -4.37
N VAL A 533 7.68 3.29 -5.22
CA VAL A 533 9.08 3.07 -4.87
C VAL A 533 9.91 4.29 -5.24
N GLN A 534 10.38 5.00 -4.23
CA GLN A 534 11.34 6.09 -4.41
C GLN A 534 12.76 5.52 -4.48
N LYS A 535 13.40 5.67 -5.65
CA LYS A 535 14.73 5.09 -5.97
C LYS A 535 15.90 6.01 -5.59
N SER A 536 15.65 7.08 -4.84
CA SER A 536 16.68 8.00 -4.36
C SER A 536 17.49 7.38 -3.21
N GLY A 537 18.80 7.58 -3.22
CA GLY A 537 19.69 7.05 -2.18
C GLY A 537 20.18 5.60 -2.41
N PRO A 538 20.97 5.05 -1.48
CA PRO A 538 21.59 3.73 -1.62
C PRO A 538 20.61 2.57 -1.50
N VAL A 539 19.55 2.73 -0.73
CA VAL A 539 18.43 1.79 -0.57
C VAL A 539 17.15 2.47 -1.02
N SER A 540 16.32 1.74 -1.76
CA SER A 540 15.00 2.24 -2.17
C SER A 540 14.07 2.34 -0.97
N SER A 541 13.24 3.38 -0.91
CA SER A 541 12.16 3.49 0.06
C SER A 541 10.81 3.25 -0.60
N LEU A 542 9.88 2.66 0.16
CA LEU A 542 8.50 2.48 -0.25
C LEU A 542 7.64 3.58 0.35
N TRP A 543 6.69 4.08 -0.44
CA TRP A 543 5.70 5.04 0.00
C TRP A 543 4.29 4.51 -0.19
N LEU A 544 3.43 4.82 0.76
CA LEU A 544 2.06 4.35 0.84
C LEU A 544 1.12 5.48 1.22
N GLY A 545 -0.06 5.50 0.60
CA GLY A 545 -1.23 6.20 1.14
C GLY A 545 -2.02 5.27 2.04
N ASP A 546 -2.42 5.74 3.22
CA ASP A 546 -3.34 4.99 4.09
C ASP A 546 -4.77 5.47 3.90
N GLN A 547 -5.55 4.72 3.14
CA GLN A 547 -6.91 5.10 2.80
C GLN A 547 -7.85 5.17 4.01
N HIS A 548 -7.57 4.45 5.10
CA HIS A 548 -8.38 4.47 6.32
C HIS A 548 -7.89 5.44 7.39
N GLY A 549 -6.75 6.10 7.19
CA GLY A 549 -6.06 6.84 8.25
C GLY A 549 -5.40 8.14 7.84
N ASN A 550 -5.86 8.92 6.92
CA ASN A 550 -5.38 10.26 6.54
C ASN A 550 -3.86 10.52 6.65
N THR A 551 -3.02 9.51 6.34
CA THR A 551 -1.56 9.61 6.44
C THR A 551 -0.85 9.11 5.19
N LEU A 552 0.34 9.66 4.93
CA LEU A 552 1.32 9.04 4.03
C LEU A 552 2.42 8.39 4.87
N ILE A 553 2.86 7.21 4.45
CA ILE A 553 3.89 6.44 5.17
C ILE A 553 5.07 6.20 4.24
N ARG A 554 6.25 6.59 4.68
CA ARG A 554 7.54 6.25 4.07
C ARG A 554 8.20 5.13 4.86
N ILE A 555 8.66 4.09 4.17
CA ILE A 555 9.34 2.92 4.73
C ILE A 555 10.76 2.87 4.18
N GLU A 556 11.75 2.96 5.06
CA GLU A 556 13.18 3.06 4.73
C GLU A 556 13.94 1.89 5.38
N PRO A 557 14.17 0.77 4.67
CA PRO A 557 15.06 -0.27 5.18
C PRO A 557 16.46 0.27 5.41
N LEU A 558 17.11 -0.18 6.48
CA LEU A 558 18.45 0.27 6.86
C LEU A 558 19.58 -0.47 6.10
N ALA A 559 19.24 -1.58 5.48
CA ALA A 559 20.18 -2.37 4.69
C ALA A 559 19.51 -2.94 3.43
N PRO A 560 20.31 -3.19 2.38
CA PRO A 560 19.87 -3.86 1.17
C PRO A 560 19.26 -5.24 1.40
#